data_7a3554d642180824f80fcd93c56fc489
#
_entry.id   7a3554d642180824f80fcd93c56fc489
#
_cell.length_a   1.000
_cell.length_b   1.000
_cell.length_c   1.000
_cell.angle_alpha   90.00
_cell.angle_beta   90.00
_cell.angle_gamma   90.00
#
_symmetry.space_group_name_H-M   'P 1'
#
loop_
_entity.id
_entity.type
_entity.pdbx_description
1 polymer ?
#
loop_
_entity_poly.entity_id
_entity_poly.type
_entity_poly.pdbx_seq_one_letter_code
_entity_poly.pdbx_strand_id
1 'polypeptide(L)'
;MDFIAAEDTRVTLKLLNRYDIKKQLISYHGHSTLNCAENIISRIKGGENAAVVTDAGMPCISDPGEELVRLCAESGINVKVVPGPSAVVSALAVSGLNTSRFAFEGFLSVNKKQRSDHLLSLKDETRTLIFYEAPHKLINTLNDFLKYFGDRRISLCRELTKVYEEVLRMTVSEAILYYENNNPKGEYVLVLEGAERRDISDGYTLETAVSYTHLTLPTIL
;
A
#
# COMPACT_ATOMS: atom_id res chain seq x y z
N MET A 1 -11.78 25.34 10.21
CA MET A 1 -11.24 25.24 8.82
C MET A 1 -12.04 26.15 7.91
N ASP A 2 -11.41 26.70 6.90
CA ASP A 2 -12.02 27.70 6.00
C ASP A 2 -12.46 27.06 4.69
N PHE A 3 -11.73 26.04 4.21
CA PHE A 3 -12.08 25.27 3.02
C PHE A 3 -11.65 23.80 3.15
N ILE A 4 -12.16 22.96 2.25
CA ILE A 4 -11.88 21.52 2.18
C ILE A 4 -11.36 21.17 0.79
N ALA A 5 -10.17 20.56 0.72
CA ALA A 5 -9.61 19.93 -0.46
C ALA A 5 -10.11 18.47 -0.52
N ALA A 6 -10.95 18.15 -1.48
CA ALA A 6 -11.68 16.90 -1.58
C ALA A 6 -11.28 16.12 -2.84
N GLU A 7 -11.12 14.82 -2.73
CA GLU A 7 -10.87 13.92 -3.86
C GLU A 7 -12.04 13.98 -4.85
N ASP A 8 -13.26 13.66 -4.41
CA ASP A 8 -14.49 13.91 -5.15
C ASP A 8 -15.40 14.87 -4.37
N THR A 9 -15.53 16.09 -4.87
CA THR A 9 -16.36 17.13 -4.25
C THR A 9 -17.84 16.73 -4.17
N ARG A 10 -18.32 15.86 -5.05
CA ARG A 10 -19.71 15.37 -5.07
C ARG A 10 -19.98 14.41 -3.91
N VAL A 11 -19.03 13.52 -3.60
CA VAL A 11 -19.10 12.59 -2.48
C VAL A 11 -19.00 13.37 -1.18
N THR A 12 -18.00 14.24 -1.07
CA THR A 12 -17.80 15.10 0.10
C THR A 12 -19.01 15.99 0.36
N LEU A 13 -19.63 16.57 -0.67
CA LEU A 13 -20.82 17.42 -0.52
C LEU A 13 -22.01 16.67 0.10
N LYS A 14 -22.21 15.39 -0.25
CA LYS A 14 -23.26 14.57 0.39
C LYS A 14 -23.03 14.43 1.90
N LEU A 15 -21.77 14.21 2.30
CA LEU A 15 -21.40 14.11 3.70
C LEU A 15 -21.62 15.45 4.43
N LEU A 16 -21.17 16.55 3.85
CA LEU A 16 -21.33 17.88 4.43
C LEU A 16 -22.81 18.26 4.60
N ASN A 17 -23.64 17.96 3.60
CA ASN A 17 -25.09 18.17 3.68
C ASN A 17 -25.74 17.33 4.79
N ARG A 18 -25.27 16.09 5.00
CA ARG A 18 -25.77 15.23 6.08
C ARG A 18 -25.53 15.81 7.47
N TYR A 19 -24.46 16.57 7.64
CA TYR A 19 -24.07 17.19 8.91
C TYR A 19 -24.30 18.70 8.96
N ASP A 20 -25.01 19.26 7.97
CA ASP A 20 -25.28 20.71 7.83
C ASP A 20 -24.01 21.57 7.92
N ILE A 21 -22.92 21.08 7.29
CA ILE A 21 -21.64 21.77 7.24
C ILE A 21 -21.57 22.55 5.93
N LYS A 22 -21.41 23.88 6.02
CA LYS A 22 -21.28 24.77 4.85
C LYS A 22 -19.84 25.27 4.75
N LYS A 23 -19.05 24.64 3.87
CA LYS A 23 -17.66 25.03 3.60
C LYS A 23 -17.37 24.97 2.11
N GLN A 24 -16.45 25.83 1.68
CA GLN A 24 -15.97 25.81 0.31
C GLN A 24 -15.24 24.49 0.04
N LEU A 25 -15.58 23.85 -1.10
CA LEU A 25 -14.89 22.66 -1.59
C LEU A 25 -13.96 23.04 -2.74
N ILE A 26 -12.76 22.49 -2.73
CA ILE A 26 -11.78 22.52 -3.82
C ILE A 26 -11.55 21.08 -4.25
N SER A 27 -11.61 20.80 -5.55
CA SER A 27 -11.25 19.48 -6.07
C SER A 27 -9.74 19.28 -5.98
N TYR A 28 -9.31 18.20 -5.33
CA TYR A 28 -7.92 17.81 -5.18
C TYR A 28 -7.80 16.28 -5.28
N HIS A 29 -7.53 15.79 -6.46
CA HIS A 29 -7.44 14.36 -6.80
C HIS A 29 -6.05 13.99 -7.32
N GLY A 30 -5.78 12.69 -7.52
CA GLY A 30 -4.46 12.18 -7.91
C GLY A 30 -3.86 12.73 -9.21
N HIS A 31 -4.68 13.35 -10.06
CA HIS A 31 -4.24 14.06 -11.27
C HIS A 31 -4.24 15.59 -11.12
N SER A 32 -4.43 16.09 -9.90
CA SER A 32 -4.35 17.53 -9.65
C SER A 32 -2.95 18.04 -9.95
N THR A 33 -2.88 19.20 -10.62
CA THR A 33 -1.61 19.80 -10.99
C THR A 33 -0.89 20.37 -9.76
N LEU A 34 0.42 20.51 -9.86
CA LEU A 34 1.24 21.22 -8.86
C LEU A 34 0.64 22.61 -8.54
N ASN A 35 0.13 23.32 -9.54
CA ASN A 35 -0.52 24.62 -9.36
C ASN A 35 -1.73 24.57 -8.39
N CYS A 36 -2.46 23.45 -8.35
CA CYS A 36 -3.56 23.29 -7.40
C CYS A 36 -3.04 23.17 -5.95
N ALA A 37 -1.99 22.37 -5.73
CA ALA A 37 -1.35 22.24 -4.43
C ALA A 37 -0.73 23.58 -3.99
N GLU A 38 -0.02 24.29 -4.87
CA GLU A 38 0.57 25.61 -4.59
C GLU A 38 -0.49 26.65 -4.23
N ASN A 39 -1.66 26.63 -4.90
CA ASN A 39 -2.77 27.51 -4.55
C ASN A 39 -3.27 27.24 -3.12
N ILE A 40 -3.44 25.95 -2.75
CA ILE A 40 -3.81 25.56 -1.38
C ILE A 40 -2.77 26.07 -0.38
N ILE A 41 -1.49 25.86 -0.65
CA ILE A 41 -0.37 26.35 0.19
C ILE A 41 -0.41 27.87 0.33
N SER A 42 -0.63 28.59 -0.76
CA SER A 42 -0.71 30.05 -0.74
C SER A 42 -1.85 30.57 0.16
N ARG A 43 -3.02 29.94 0.08
CA ARG A 43 -4.16 30.27 0.94
C ARG A 43 -3.87 30.01 2.41
N ILE A 44 -3.23 28.86 2.73
CA ILE A 44 -2.84 28.54 4.12
C ILE A 44 -1.82 29.56 4.65
N LYS A 45 -0.83 29.94 3.84
CA LYS A 45 0.12 31.01 4.20
C LYS A 45 -0.55 32.37 4.39
N GLY A 46 -1.68 32.59 3.71
CA GLY A 46 -2.54 33.78 3.91
C GLY A 46 -3.38 33.74 5.20
N GLY A 47 -3.27 32.67 6.01
CA GLY A 47 -3.94 32.52 7.31
C GLY A 47 -5.19 31.65 7.28
N GLU A 48 -5.55 31.05 6.15
CA GLU A 48 -6.68 30.11 6.08
C GLU A 48 -6.28 28.70 6.60
N ASN A 49 -7.25 27.97 7.11
CA ASN A 49 -7.09 26.57 7.50
C ASN A 49 -7.80 25.64 6.52
N ALA A 50 -7.13 24.60 6.09
CA ALA A 50 -7.67 23.60 5.16
C ALA A 50 -7.86 22.24 5.82
N ALA A 51 -8.80 21.44 5.30
CA ALA A 51 -8.82 20.00 5.51
C ALA A 51 -8.66 19.29 4.18
N VAL A 52 -7.91 18.16 4.19
CA VAL A 52 -7.85 17.22 3.07
C VAL A 52 -8.71 16.02 3.39
N VAL A 53 -9.58 15.65 2.46
CA VAL A 53 -10.49 14.52 2.63
C VAL A 53 -10.45 13.63 1.38
N THR A 54 -10.54 12.32 1.58
CA THR A 54 -10.65 11.30 0.55
C THR A 54 -12.03 10.66 0.61
N ASP A 55 -12.41 9.91 -0.40
CA ASP A 55 -13.72 9.27 -0.50
C ASP A 55 -13.86 8.11 0.48
N ALA A 56 -12.76 7.41 0.79
CA ALA A 56 -12.72 6.33 1.77
C ALA A 56 -11.31 6.16 2.37
N GLY A 57 -11.24 5.78 3.64
CA GLY A 57 -9.97 5.50 4.30
C GLY A 57 -9.19 6.74 4.74
N MET A 58 -7.87 6.61 4.79
CA MET A 58 -6.94 7.68 5.18
C MET A 58 -6.40 8.40 3.96
N PRO A 59 -6.52 9.74 3.86
CA PRO A 59 -5.84 10.52 2.83
C PRO A 59 -4.33 10.20 2.78
N CYS A 60 -3.70 10.39 1.64
CA CYS A 60 -2.28 10.18 1.37
C CYS A 60 -1.80 8.72 1.30
N ILE A 61 -2.62 7.73 1.63
CA ILE A 61 -2.25 6.31 1.58
C ILE A 61 -2.96 5.65 0.40
N SER A 62 -2.31 5.60 -0.75
CA SER A 62 -2.87 5.25 -2.07
C SER A 62 -3.98 6.22 -2.54
N ASP A 63 -4.11 7.35 -1.89
CA ASP A 63 -5.08 8.40 -2.13
C ASP A 63 -4.38 9.77 -2.31
N PRO A 64 -5.05 10.79 -2.86
CA PRO A 64 -4.47 12.11 -3.00
C PRO A 64 -4.05 12.72 -1.66
N GLY A 65 -2.97 13.51 -1.67
CA GLY A 65 -2.56 14.30 -0.51
C GLY A 65 -1.06 14.26 -0.19
N GLU A 66 -0.35 13.20 -0.59
CA GLU A 66 1.08 13.04 -0.31
C GLU A 66 1.91 14.27 -0.71
N GLU A 67 1.74 14.72 -1.95
CA GLU A 67 2.44 15.90 -2.49
C GLU A 67 2.08 17.18 -1.71
N LEU A 68 0.82 17.35 -1.34
CA LEU A 68 0.39 18.51 -0.56
C LEU A 68 1.00 18.50 0.84
N VAL A 69 1.05 17.33 1.50
CA VAL A 69 1.68 17.20 2.82
C VAL A 69 3.18 17.47 2.72
N ARG A 70 3.86 16.99 1.67
CA ARG A 70 5.27 17.29 1.40
C ARG A 70 5.50 18.80 1.26
N LEU A 71 4.71 19.49 0.45
CA LEU A 71 4.79 20.94 0.26
C LEU A 71 4.49 21.72 1.57
N CYS A 72 3.55 21.23 2.38
CA CYS A 72 3.29 21.80 3.70
C CYS A 72 4.54 21.70 4.59
N ALA A 73 5.17 20.53 4.66
CA ALA A 73 6.37 20.31 5.45
C ALA A 73 7.52 21.22 5.00
N GLU A 74 7.79 21.29 3.69
CA GLU A 74 8.80 22.19 3.10
C GLU A 74 8.53 23.67 3.37
N SER A 75 7.24 24.04 3.51
CA SER A 75 6.80 25.41 3.77
C SER A 75 6.68 25.73 5.28
N GLY A 76 7.00 24.82 6.18
CA GLY A 76 6.84 25.00 7.63
C GLY A 76 5.38 25.08 8.09
N ILE A 77 4.43 24.57 7.29
CA ILE A 77 3.01 24.54 7.62
C ILE A 77 2.75 23.31 8.50
N ASN A 78 2.09 23.52 9.62
CA ASN A 78 1.73 22.45 10.55
C ASN A 78 0.59 21.60 10.00
N VAL A 79 0.84 20.30 9.83
CA VAL A 79 -0.16 19.31 9.41
C VAL A 79 -0.57 18.46 10.60
N LYS A 80 -1.88 18.36 10.84
CA LYS A 80 -2.44 17.51 11.90
C LYS A 80 -3.21 16.35 11.27
N VAL A 81 -2.98 15.15 11.78
CA VAL A 81 -3.75 13.97 11.36
C VAL A 81 -5.00 13.82 12.24
N VAL A 82 -6.10 13.48 11.60
CA VAL A 82 -7.28 12.93 12.25
C VAL A 82 -7.29 11.43 11.95
N PRO A 83 -7.03 10.55 12.92
CA PRO A 83 -6.99 9.11 12.68
C PRO A 83 -8.32 8.60 12.13
N GLY A 84 -8.25 7.77 11.10
CA GLY A 84 -9.38 7.19 10.42
C GLY A 84 -9.17 5.71 10.08
N PRO A 85 -10.14 5.08 9.43
CA PRO A 85 -10.04 3.70 9.00
C PRO A 85 -8.92 3.53 7.97
N SER A 86 -8.23 2.38 8.04
CA SER A 86 -7.20 2.01 7.06
C SER A 86 -7.36 0.54 6.68
N ALA A 87 -7.60 0.27 5.41
CA ALA A 87 -7.75 -1.08 4.89
C ALA A 87 -6.46 -1.90 5.05
N VAL A 88 -5.28 -1.26 4.95
CA VAL A 88 -3.96 -1.89 5.12
C VAL A 88 -3.83 -2.58 6.47
N VAL A 89 -3.96 -1.81 7.55
CA VAL A 89 -3.78 -2.35 8.91
C VAL A 89 -4.95 -3.21 9.35
N SER A 90 -6.17 -2.93 8.85
CA SER A 90 -7.34 -3.76 9.12
C SER A 90 -7.20 -5.16 8.52
N ALA A 91 -6.79 -5.24 7.25
CA ALA A 91 -6.53 -6.50 6.57
C ALA A 91 -5.39 -7.28 7.25
N LEU A 92 -4.29 -6.60 7.57
CA LEU A 92 -3.16 -7.22 8.26
C LEU A 92 -3.59 -7.82 9.60
N ALA A 93 -4.37 -7.09 10.40
CA ALA A 93 -4.82 -7.54 11.71
C ALA A 93 -5.66 -8.82 11.66
N VAL A 94 -6.45 -9.00 10.59
CA VAL A 94 -7.31 -10.18 10.41
C VAL A 94 -6.70 -11.26 9.52
N SER A 95 -5.50 -11.03 8.95
CA SER A 95 -4.89 -11.92 7.96
C SER A 95 -4.49 -13.29 8.54
N GLY A 96 -4.10 -13.34 9.81
CA GLY A 96 -3.47 -14.52 10.42
C GLY A 96 -1.99 -14.71 10.03
N LEU A 97 -1.37 -13.72 9.40
CA LEU A 97 0.05 -13.68 9.06
C LEU A 97 0.83 -12.82 10.06
N ASN A 98 2.16 -12.79 9.93
CA ASN A 98 3.02 -12.03 10.83
C ASN A 98 2.75 -10.52 10.68
N THR A 99 2.39 -9.87 11.79
CA THR A 99 2.06 -8.44 11.84
C THR A 99 3.19 -7.57 12.35
N SER A 100 4.27 -8.15 12.87
CA SER A 100 5.36 -7.40 13.53
C SER A 100 6.14 -6.53 12.54
N ARG A 101 6.31 -7.01 11.32
CA ARG A 101 6.99 -6.28 10.24
C ARG A 101 6.25 -6.54 8.93
N PHE A 102 5.85 -5.49 8.25
CA PHE A 102 5.15 -5.57 6.97
C PHE A 102 5.63 -4.46 6.03
N ALA A 103 5.37 -4.64 4.74
CA ALA A 103 5.54 -3.64 3.71
C ALA A 103 4.23 -3.46 2.95
N PHE A 104 3.82 -2.22 2.75
CA PHE A 104 2.67 -1.87 1.93
C PHE A 104 3.15 -1.45 0.56
N GLU A 105 2.72 -2.16 -0.45
CA GLU A 105 3.17 -2.02 -1.84
C GLU A 105 2.12 -1.35 -2.74
N GLY A 106 0.92 -1.09 -2.19
CA GLY A 106 -0.17 -0.44 -2.92
C GLY A 106 -0.68 -1.26 -4.10
N PHE A 107 -1.02 -0.58 -5.20
CA PHE A 107 -1.45 -1.21 -6.44
C PHE A 107 -0.27 -1.52 -7.36
N LEU A 108 -0.24 -2.73 -7.90
CA LEU A 108 0.75 -3.08 -8.91
C LEU A 108 0.52 -2.33 -10.22
N SER A 109 1.62 -1.88 -10.85
CA SER A 109 1.56 -1.14 -12.11
C SER A 109 0.86 -1.93 -13.22
N VAL A 110 0.10 -1.24 -14.06
CA VAL A 110 -0.47 -1.80 -15.30
C VAL A 110 0.60 -1.97 -16.38
N ASN A 111 1.72 -1.25 -16.30
CA ASN A 111 2.84 -1.40 -17.21
C ASN A 111 3.58 -2.71 -16.87
N LYS A 112 3.65 -3.63 -17.84
CA LYS A 112 4.20 -4.97 -17.64
C LYS A 112 5.65 -4.97 -17.15
N LYS A 113 6.49 -4.06 -17.65
CA LYS A 113 7.90 -3.98 -17.25
C LYS A 113 8.03 -3.50 -15.80
N GLN A 114 7.41 -2.36 -15.46
CA GLN A 114 7.41 -1.83 -14.09
C GLN A 114 6.85 -2.83 -13.08
N ARG A 115 5.75 -3.53 -13.44
CA ARG A 115 5.13 -4.58 -12.63
C ARG A 115 6.10 -5.74 -12.38
N SER A 116 6.77 -6.22 -13.44
CA SER A 116 7.76 -7.29 -13.34
C SER A 116 8.96 -6.88 -12.48
N ASP A 117 9.51 -5.69 -12.72
CA ASP A 117 10.65 -5.17 -11.97
C ASP A 117 10.30 -5.00 -10.47
N HIS A 118 9.09 -4.48 -10.16
CA HIS A 118 8.59 -4.36 -8.80
C HIS A 118 8.47 -5.72 -8.11
N LEU A 119 7.81 -6.70 -8.75
CA LEU A 119 7.66 -8.05 -8.17
C LEU A 119 9.01 -8.75 -7.98
N LEU A 120 9.94 -8.60 -8.92
CA LEU A 120 11.29 -9.14 -8.78
C LEU A 120 12.04 -8.54 -7.59
N SER A 121 11.89 -7.25 -7.33
CA SER A 121 12.53 -6.58 -6.20
C SER A 121 12.02 -7.09 -4.84
N LEU A 122 10.80 -7.62 -4.79
CA LEU A 122 10.16 -8.14 -3.58
C LEU A 122 10.34 -9.66 -3.40
N LYS A 123 11.01 -10.35 -4.32
CA LYS A 123 11.11 -11.82 -4.32
C LYS A 123 11.63 -12.39 -3.00
N ASP A 124 12.64 -11.77 -2.43
CA ASP A 124 13.31 -12.22 -1.20
C ASP A 124 12.87 -11.41 0.04
N GLU A 125 11.79 -10.59 -0.08
CA GLU A 125 11.28 -9.81 1.04
C GLU A 125 10.69 -10.72 2.11
N THR A 126 11.22 -10.62 3.34
CA THR A 126 10.85 -11.46 4.48
C THR A 126 9.72 -10.89 5.33
N ARG A 127 9.38 -9.61 5.13
CA ARG A 127 8.24 -8.98 5.78
C ARG A 127 6.94 -9.44 5.12
N THR A 128 5.83 -9.41 5.84
CA THR A 128 4.50 -9.57 5.24
C THR A 128 4.25 -8.46 4.22
N LEU A 129 3.84 -8.84 3.01
CA LEU A 129 3.57 -7.91 1.92
C LEU A 129 2.08 -7.63 1.82
N ILE A 130 1.70 -6.38 1.60
CA ILE A 130 0.30 -5.97 1.49
C ILE A 130 0.10 -5.21 0.18
N PHE A 131 -0.88 -5.67 -0.61
CA PHE A 131 -1.24 -5.05 -1.88
C PHE A 131 -2.73 -4.71 -1.91
N TYR A 132 -3.09 -3.66 -2.64
CA TYR A 132 -4.46 -3.41 -3.05
C TYR A 132 -4.70 -4.00 -4.43
N GLU A 133 -5.91 -4.55 -4.65
CA GLU A 133 -6.23 -5.08 -5.97
C GLU A 133 -7.71 -4.93 -6.32
N ALA A 134 -7.95 -4.64 -7.60
CA ALA A 134 -9.27 -4.59 -8.18
C ALA A 134 -9.73 -5.98 -8.65
N PRO A 135 -11.03 -6.30 -8.60
CA PRO A 135 -11.53 -7.64 -8.89
C PRO A 135 -11.14 -8.15 -10.28
N HIS A 136 -11.17 -7.28 -11.29
CA HIS A 136 -10.85 -7.65 -12.66
C HIS A 136 -9.36 -7.95 -12.92
N LYS A 137 -8.47 -7.64 -11.98
CA LYS A 137 -7.03 -7.91 -12.05
C LYS A 137 -6.60 -9.05 -11.13
N LEU A 138 -7.44 -9.46 -10.18
CA LEU A 138 -7.09 -10.37 -9.09
C LEU A 138 -6.42 -11.66 -9.59
N ILE A 139 -7.02 -12.35 -10.56
CA ILE A 139 -6.50 -13.63 -11.05
C ILE A 139 -5.11 -13.45 -11.68
N ASN A 140 -4.91 -12.39 -12.47
CA ASN A 140 -3.61 -12.09 -13.05
C ASN A 140 -2.55 -11.81 -11.96
N THR A 141 -2.94 -11.12 -10.89
CA THR A 141 -2.07 -10.80 -9.77
C THR A 141 -1.70 -12.05 -8.97
N LEU A 142 -2.64 -12.97 -8.74
CA LEU A 142 -2.36 -14.25 -8.10
C LEU A 142 -1.40 -15.11 -8.93
N ASN A 143 -1.58 -15.16 -10.25
CA ASN A 143 -0.65 -15.85 -11.15
C ASN A 143 0.76 -15.25 -11.12
N ASP A 144 0.86 -13.93 -11.08
CA ASP A 144 2.14 -13.25 -10.91
C ASP A 144 2.76 -13.58 -9.54
N PHE A 145 1.98 -13.58 -8.46
CA PHE A 145 2.49 -13.97 -7.13
C PHE A 145 3.04 -15.39 -7.13
N LEU A 146 2.31 -16.35 -7.70
CA LEU A 146 2.79 -17.72 -7.82
C LEU A 146 4.09 -17.80 -8.61
N LYS A 147 4.19 -17.05 -9.71
CA LYS A 147 5.38 -17.02 -10.59
C LYS A 147 6.61 -16.42 -9.92
N TYR A 148 6.46 -15.28 -9.21
CA TYR A 148 7.58 -14.51 -8.68
C TYR A 148 7.94 -14.87 -7.24
N PHE A 149 6.96 -15.22 -6.43
CA PHE A 149 7.11 -15.47 -4.99
C PHE A 149 7.00 -16.95 -4.62
N GLY A 150 6.44 -17.79 -5.52
CA GLY A 150 6.11 -19.18 -5.22
C GLY A 150 4.78 -19.30 -4.46
N ASP A 151 4.49 -20.51 -3.99
CA ASP A 151 3.20 -20.83 -3.36
C ASP A 151 3.22 -20.50 -1.85
N ARG A 152 3.20 -19.20 -1.55
CA ARG A 152 3.15 -18.69 -0.17
C ARG A 152 1.72 -18.64 0.35
N ARG A 153 1.57 -18.55 1.67
CA ARG A 153 0.28 -18.26 2.30
C ARG A 153 -0.16 -16.84 1.96
N ILE A 154 -1.45 -16.69 1.67
CA ILE A 154 -2.08 -15.43 1.37
C ILE A 154 -3.41 -15.30 2.12
N SER A 155 -3.72 -14.09 2.55
CA SER A 155 -5.06 -13.73 3.03
C SER A 155 -5.67 -12.73 2.05
N LEU A 156 -6.82 -13.08 1.48
CA LEU A 156 -7.59 -12.20 0.61
C LEU A 156 -8.70 -11.58 1.44
N CYS A 157 -8.57 -10.29 1.75
CA CYS A 157 -9.56 -9.52 2.49
C CYS A 157 -10.40 -8.74 1.50
N ARG A 158 -11.68 -9.11 1.37
CA ARG A 158 -12.61 -8.51 0.42
C ARG A 158 -13.63 -7.67 1.13
N GLU A 159 -13.94 -6.49 0.59
CA GLU A 159 -15.07 -5.62 1.03
C GLU A 159 -15.08 -5.38 2.54
N LEU A 160 -13.89 -5.18 3.15
CA LEU A 160 -13.77 -4.95 4.59
C LEU A 160 -14.73 -3.84 5.06
N THR A 161 -15.42 -4.10 6.17
CA THR A 161 -16.43 -3.24 6.79
C THR A 161 -17.73 -3.04 6.00
N LYS A 162 -17.88 -3.72 4.86
CA LYS A 162 -19.10 -3.67 4.01
C LYS A 162 -19.95 -4.92 4.20
N VAL A 163 -21.13 -4.95 3.58
CA VAL A 163 -22.11 -6.06 3.71
C VAL A 163 -21.55 -7.41 3.25
N TYR A 164 -20.65 -7.38 2.27
CA TYR A 164 -20.05 -8.59 1.68
C TYR A 164 -18.59 -8.79 2.12
N GLU A 165 -18.28 -8.42 3.36
CA GLU A 165 -16.97 -8.65 3.95
C GLU A 165 -16.65 -10.15 3.98
N GLU A 166 -15.46 -10.49 3.51
CA GLU A 166 -14.95 -11.85 3.49
C GLU A 166 -13.43 -11.86 3.67
N VAL A 167 -12.95 -12.81 4.44
CA VAL A 167 -11.49 -13.03 4.62
C VAL A 167 -11.18 -14.50 4.35
N LEU A 168 -10.56 -14.75 3.20
CA LEU A 168 -10.12 -16.08 2.77
C LEU A 168 -8.62 -16.23 3.07
N ARG A 169 -8.24 -17.33 3.74
CA ARG A 169 -6.86 -17.67 4.09
C ARG A 169 -6.49 -19.00 3.48
N MET A 170 -5.51 -18.99 2.59
CA MET A 170 -5.11 -20.16 1.79
C MET A 170 -3.71 -19.95 1.22
N THR A 171 -3.22 -20.85 0.37
CA THR A 171 -2.04 -20.61 -0.44
C THR A 171 -2.41 -19.85 -1.73
N VAL A 172 -1.40 -19.30 -2.42
CA VAL A 172 -1.63 -18.59 -3.70
C VAL A 172 -2.22 -19.54 -4.75
N SER A 173 -1.77 -20.79 -4.81
CA SER A 173 -2.29 -21.78 -5.75
C SER A 173 -3.75 -22.15 -5.45
N GLU A 174 -4.10 -22.33 -4.18
CA GLU A 174 -5.49 -22.56 -3.76
C GLU A 174 -6.38 -21.37 -4.10
N ALA A 175 -5.88 -20.14 -3.94
CA ALA A 175 -6.63 -18.95 -4.31
C ALA A 175 -6.91 -18.87 -5.82
N ILE A 176 -5.95 -19.25 -6.67
CA ILE A 176 -6.14 -19.34 -8.12
C ILE A 176 -7.26 -20.34 -8.43
N LEU A 177 -7.18 -21.56 -7.89
CA LEU A 177 -8.20 -22.61 -8.10
C LEU A 177 -9.60 -22.18 -7.60
N TYR A 178 -9.66 -21.46 -6.46
CA TYR A 178 -10.91 -20.92 -5.95
C TYR A 178 -11.56 -19.96 -6.95
N TYR A 179 -10.77 -19.04 -7.53
CA TYR A 179 -11.29 -18.02 -8.44
C TYR A 179 -11.43 -18.49 -9.89
N GLU A 180 -11.00 -19.69 -10.25
CA GLU A 180 -11.41 -20.35 -11.52
C GLU A 180 -12.92 -20.63 -11.57
N ASN A 181 -13.54 -20.89 -10.40
CA ASN A 181 -14.95 -21.21 -10.27
C ASN A 181 -15.81 -20.08 -9.66
N ASN A 182 -15.17 -19.01 -9.18
CA ASN A 182 -15.82 -17.90 -8.50
C ASN A 182 -15.38 -16.58 -9.10
N ASN A 183 -16.31 -15.79 -9.63
CA ASN A 183 -15.97 -14.47 -10.18
C ASN A 183 -15.58 -13.49 -9.07
N PRO A 184 -14.37 -12.88 -9.12
CA PRO A 184 -13.97 -11.85 -8.17
C PRO A 184 -14.92 -10.65 -8.24
N LYS A 185 -15.34 -10.13 -7.07
CA LYS A 185 -16.20 -8.94 -6.94
C LYS A 185 -15.76 -8.09 -5.77
N GLY A 186 -15.99 -6.78 -5.86
CA GLY A 186 -15.62 -5.84 -4.81
C GLY A 186 -14.13 -5.53 -4.80
N GLU A 187 -13.65 -4.92 -3.73
CA GLU A 187 -12.28 -4.47 -3.56
C GLU A 187 -11.50 -5.44 -2.66
N TYR A 188 -10.25 -5.64 -2.97
CA TYR A 188 -9.39 -6.59 -2.25
C TYR A 188 -8.18 -5.93 -1.62
N VAL A 189 -7.86 -6.39 -0.42
CA VAL A 189 -6.53 -6.25 0.17
C VAL A 189 -5.91 -7.65 0.21
N LEU A 190 -4.77 -7.81 -0.43
CA LEU A 190 -4.02 -9.05 -0.49
C LEU A 190 -2.88 -8.96 0.53
N VAL A 191 -2.89 -9.83 1.53
CA VAL A 191 -1.83 -9.92 2.54
C VAL A 191 -1.07 -11.21 2.27
N LEU A 192 0.16 -11.09 1.81
CA LEU A 192 1.02 -12.22 1.39
C LEU A 192 2.12 -12.45 2.42
N GLU A 193 2.37 -13.70 2.75
CA GLU A 193 3.48 -14.09 3.61
C GLU A 193 4.83 -13.70 3.01
N GLY A 194 5.75 -13.21 3.84
CA GLY A 194 7.12 -12.92 3.43
C GLY A 194 7.89 -14.17 3.02
N ALA A 195 9.03 -13.98 2.37
CA ALA A 195 9.95 -15.09 2.09
C ALA A 195 10.46 -15.72 3.39
N GLU A 196 10.70 -17.02 3.37
CA GLU A 196 11.41 -17.68 4.47
C GLU A 196 12.82 -17.09 4.59
N ARG A 197 13.24 -16.84 5.83
CA ARG A 197 14.62 -16.43 6.08
C ARG A 197 15.51 -17.59 5.71
N ARG A 198 16.39 -17.40 4.74
CA ARG A 198 17.50 -18.33 4.53
C ARG A 198 18.49 -18.08 5.66
N ASP A 199 18.58 -19.02 6.59
CA ASP A 199 19.69 -19.03 7.54
C ASP A 199 20.96 -19.25 6.73
N ILE A 200 21.83 -18.24 6.71
CA ILE A 200 23.13 -18.27 5.99
C ILE A 200 24.09 -19.29 6.68
N SER A 201 23.62 -19.97 7.72
CA SER A 201 24.42 -20.96 8.50
C SER A 201 24.76 -22.25 7.74
N ASP A 202 24.07 -22.57 6.64
CA ASP A 202 24.21 -23.88 5.98
C ASP A 202 25.29 -23.94 4.87
N GLY A 203 26.10 -22.90 4.68
CA GLY A 203 27.10 -22.85 3.61
C GLY A 203 28.55 -22.66 4.02
N TYR A 204 28.83 -22.33 5.28
CA TYR A 204 30.20 -22.13 5.75
C TYR A 204 30.63 -23.28 6.65
N THR A 205 31.20 -24.33 6.07
CA THR A 205 32.01 -25.26 6.84
C THR A 205 33.30 -24.55 7.24
N LEU A 206 33.87 -24.88 8.40
CA LEU A 206 35.17 -24.34 8.86
C LEU A 206 36.26 -24.44 7.79
N GLU A 207 36.21 -25.46 6.92
CA GLU A 207 37.12 -25.65 5.80
C GLU A 207 37.00 -24.58 4.70
N THR A 208 35.77 -24.12 4.37
CA THR A 208 35.53 -23.04 3.41
C THR A 208 36.01 -21.69 3.94
N ALA A 209 35.79 -21.43 5.24
CA ALA A 209 36.24 -20.19 5.88
C ALA A 209 37.79 -20.10 5.92
N VAL A 210 38.45 -21.21 6.21
CA VAL A 210 39.94 -21.27 6.21
C VAL A 210 40.52 -21.07 4.81
N SER A 211 39.89 -21.64 3.77
CA SER A 211 40.31 -21.43 2.37
C SER A 211 40.19 -19.97 1.95
N TYR A 212 39.16 -19.25 2.39
CA TYR A 212 38.96 -17.83 2.03
C TYR A 212 39.97 -16.89 2.71
N THR A 213 40.36 -17.17 3.95
CA THR A 213 41.33 -16.37 4.71
C THR A 213 42.78 -16.52 4.14
N HIS A 214 43.10 -17.69 3.59
CA HIS A 214 44.44 -17.89 2.94
C HIS A 214 44.57 -17.21 1.60
N LEU A 215 43.46 -16.89 0.90
CA LEU A 215 43.49 -16.25 -0.42
C LEU A 215 43.46 -14.71 -0.36
N THR A 216 43.20 -14.10 0.79
CA THR A 216 42.98 -12.64 0.90
C THR A 216 43.99 -11.88 1.76
N LEU A 217 45.01 -12.55 2.34
CA LEU A 217 46.05 -11.84 3.06
C LEU A 217 47.14 -11.41 2.08
N PRO A 218 47.39 -10.10 1.89
CA PRO A 218 48.57 -9.66 1.15
C PRO A 218 49.80 -10.00 1.96
N THR A 219 50.76 -10.69 1.33
CA THR A 219 52.11 -10.90 1.86
C THR A 219 52.79 -9.52 1.92
N ILE A 220 52.89 -8.96 3.14
CA ILE A 220 53.75 -7.80 3.37
C ILE A 220 55.18 -8.35 3.55
N LEU A 221 56.02 -8.13 2.57
CA LEU A 221 57.48 -8.20 2.68
C LEU A 221 58.01 -6.82 3.05
#